data_bc5fe909a2c878b43e0b977dd3267c34
#
_entry.id   bc5fe909a2c878b43e0b977dd3267c34
#
_cell.length_a   1.000
_cell.length_b   1.000
_cell.length_c   1.000
_cell.angle_alpha   90.00
_cell.angle_beta   90.00
_cell.angle_gamma   90.00
#
_symmetry.space_group_name_H-M   'P 1'
#
loop_
_entity.id
_entity.type
_entity.pdbx_description
1 polymer ?
#
loop_
_entity_poly.entity_id
_entity_poly.type
_entity_poly.pdbx_seq_one_letter_code
_entity_poly.pdbx_strand_id
1 'polypeptide(L)'
;MSVTITKAYFMVPVEDMDRAVRFYGDVLGLSLQFASPEWTELTWRDATIALHRGGGGEPRESWLGFQVDDLDEALVAIEHAGGQRGAERNDGGSRLVSVTDTEGNMLTIGGQPVWG
;
A
#
# COMPACT_ATOMS: atom_id res chain seq x y z
N MET A 1 14.64 18.74 26.19
CA MET A 1 15.28 18.45 24.90
C MET A 1 14.31 17.76 24.01
N SER A 2 14.25 18.10 22.74
CA SER A 2 13.30 17.52 21.81
C SER A 2 14.00 17.01 20.54
N VAL A 3 13.29 16.19 19.80
CA VAL A 3 13.73 15.67 18.51
C VAL A 3 13.24 16.62 17.42
N THR A 4 14.03 16.83 16.39
CA THR A 4 13.60 17.56 15.19
C THR A 4 13.34 16.54 14.09
N ILE A 5 12.07 16.30 13.79
CA ILE A 5 11.68 15.40 12.73
C ILE A 5 11.71 16.17 11.41
N THR A 6 12.36 15.58 10.40
CA THR A 6 12.44 16.19 9.07
C THR A 6 11.57 15.49 8.05
N LYS A 7 11.16 14.25 8.32
CA LYS A 7 10.27 13.48 7.44
C LYS A 7 9.65 12.32 8.22
N ALA A 8 8.41 12.01 7.92
CA ALA A 8 7.75 10.81 8.41
C ALA A 8 7.36 9.95 7.20
N TYR A 9 7.49 8.65 7.32
CA TYR A 9 7.13 7.73 6.23
C TYR A 9 6.72 6.37 6.79
N PHE A 10 5.95 5.64 5.98
CA PHE A 10 5.64 4.23 6.23
C PHE A 10 6.59 3.39 5.40
N MET A 11 7.36 2.52 6.03
CA MET A 11 8.33 1.69 5.34
C MET A 11 7.73 0.33 5.03
N VAL A 12 7.86 -0.10 3.78
CA VAL A 12 7.32 -1.36 3.28
C VAL A 12 8.46 -2.17 2.67
N PRO A 13 8.75 -3.35 3.20
CA PRO A 13 9.81 -4.20 2.65
C PRO A 13 9.37 -4.83 1.33
N VAL A 14 10.29 -4.90 0.37
CA VAL A 14 10.01 -5.45 -0.94
C VAL A 14 11.11 -6.44 -1.35
N GLU A 15 10.73 -7.43 -2.15
CA GLU A 15 11.65 -8.39 -2.73
C GLU A 15 12.16 -7.89 -4.08
N ASP A 16 11.24 -7.42 -4.93
CA ASP A 16 11.53 -6.93 -6.28
C ASP A 16 11.10 -5.47 -6.37
N MET A 17 12.07 -4.56 -6.38
CA MET A 17 11.79 -3.12 -6.35
C MET A 17 11.00 -2.67 -7.58
N ASP A 18 11.35 -3.14 -8.78
CA ASP A 18 10.65 -2.71 -10.01
C ASP A 18 9.20 -3.16 -9.99
N ARG A 19 8.94 -4.38 -9.56
CA ARG A 19 7.58 -4.91 -9.43
C ARG A 19 6.78 -4.14 -8.38
N ALA A 20 7.41 -3.83 -7.25
CA ALA A 20 6.76 -3.06 -6.19
C ALA A 20 6.43 -1.63 -6.65
N VAL A 21 7.34 -0.98 -7.37
CA VAL A 21 7.11 0.37 -7.90
C VAL A 21 5.94 0.37 -8.88
N ARG A 22 5.82 -0.65 -9.72
CA ARG A 22 4.66 -0.75 -10.62
C ARG A 22 3.36 -0.91 -9.85
N PHE A 23 3.37 -1.73 -8.80
CA PHE A 23 2.17 -1.94 -7.98
C PHE A 23 1.73 -0.64 -7.28
N TYR A 24 2.63 -0.02 -6.55
CA TYR A 24 2.30 1.18 -5.77
C TYR A 24 2.12 2.42 -6.64
N GLY A 25 2.89 2.54 -7.71
CA GLY A 25 2.80 3.68 -8.61
C GLY A 25 1.69 3.56 -9.63
N ASP A 26 1.66 2.48 -10.40
CA ASP A 26 0.72 2.36 -11.52
C ASP A 26 -0.66 1.87 -11.08
N VAL A 27 -0.73 0.91 -10.15
CA VAL A 27 -2.01 0.34 -9.71
C VAL A 27 -2.66 1.18 -8.63
N LEU A 28 -1.94 1.51 -7.56
CA LEU A 28 -2.49 2.33 -6.49
C LEU A 28 -2.44 3.83 -6.79
N GLY A 29 -1.69 4.25 -7.80
CA GLY A 29 -1.68 5.64 -8.25
C GLY A 29 -0.84 6.59 -7.41
N LEU A 30 0.09 6.07 -6.62
CA LEU A 30 0.98 6.94 -5.83
C LEU A 30 2.00 7.64 -6.74
N SER A 31 2.40 8.84 -6.36
CA SER A 31 3.35 9.64 -7.13
C SER A 31 4.79 9.29 -6.75
N LEU A 32 5.61 8.95 -7.75
CA LEU A 32 7.01 8.62 -7.54
C LEU A 32 7.80 9.91 -7.23
N GLN A 33 8.51 9.92 -6.11
CA GLN A 33 9.33 11.05 -5.69
C GLN A 33 10.82 10.77 -5.84
N PHE A 34 11.25 9.57 -5.51
CA PHE A 34 12.64 9.16 -5.58
C PHE A 34 12.69 7.66 -5.82
N ALA A 35 13.58 7.22 -6.70
CA ALA A 35 13.72 5.80 -7.02
C ALA A 35 15.20 5.39 -7.05
N SER A 36 15.49 4.29 -6.37
CA SER A 36 16.79 3.61 -6.44
C SER A 36 16.54 2.10 -6.28
N PRO A 37 17.54 1.25 -6.59
CA PRO A 37 17.36 -0.19 -6.40
C PRO A 37 17.09 -0.61 -4.96
N GLU A 38 17.53 0.20 -3.98
CA GLU A 38 17.44 -0.16 -2.56
C GLU A 38 16.33 0.59 -1.82
N TRP A 39 15.91 1.75 -2.33
CA TRP A 39 14.98 2.63 -1.63
C TRP A 39 14.20 3.47 -2.61
N THR A 40 12.88 3.43 -2.54
CA THR A 40 12.00 4.22 -3.40
C THR A 40 10.94 4.88 -2.55
N GLU A 41 10.66 6.16 -2.81
CA GLU A 41 9.61 6.88 -2.10
C GLU A 41 8.51 7.29 -3.07
N LEU A 42 7.28 6.97 -2.68
CA LEU A 42 6.09 7.39 -3.39
C LEU A 42 5.18 8.13 -2.41
N THR A 43 4.37 9.05 -2.93
CA THR A 43 3.52 9.87 -2.08
C THR A 43 2.08 9.88 -2.57
N TRP A 44 1.18 10.06 -1.62
CA TRP A 44 -0.18 10.50 -1.85
C TRP A 44 -0.39 11.69 -0.92
N ARG A 45 -0.46 12.91 -1.49
CA ARG A 45 -0.49 14.15 -0.70
C ARG A 45 0.65 14.19 0.31
N ASP A 46 0.35 14.28 1.63
CA ASP A 46 1.36 14.38 2.68
C ASP A 46 1.85 13.02 3.17
N ALA A 47 1.27 11.93 2.69
CA ALA A 47 1.67 10.58 3.09
C ALA A 47 2.82 10.09 2.20
N THR A 48 3.87 9.58 2.82
CA THR A 48 5.02 8.99 2.13
C THR A 48 5.09 7.50 2.42
N ILE A 49 5.17 6.72 1.36
CA ILE A 49 5.40 5.27 1.43
C ILE A 49 6.81 5.02 0.92
N ALA A 50 7.65 4.42 1.76
CA ALA A 50 9.03 4.11 1.41
C ALA A 50 9.17 2.61 1.18
N LEU A 51 9.56 2.22 -0.02
CA LEU A 51 9.82 0.84 -0.35
C LEU A 51 11.29 0.54 -0.09
N HIS A 52 11.56 -0.47 0.72
CA HIS A 52 12.93 -0.86 1.08
C HIS A 52 13.19 -2.29 0.62
N ARG A 53 14.20 -2.48 -0.21
CA ARG A 53 14.60 -3.80 -0.67
C ARG A 53 15.29 -4.57 0.45
N GLY A 54 15.09 -5.88 0.48
CA GLY A 54 15.75 -6.75 1.46
C GLY A 54 14.79 -7.49 2.37
N GLY A 55 13.51 -7.33 2.17
CA GLY A 55 12.46 -8.11 2.82
C GLY A 55 11.49 -8.51 1.75
N GLY A 56 10.34 -8.98 2.09
CA GLY A 56 9.31 -9.32 1.13
C GLY A 56 9.28 -10.79 0.76
N GLY A 57 8.32 -11.14 -0.07
CA GLY A 57 8.09 -12.51 -0.53
C GLY A 57 7.15 -13.29 0.38
N GLU A 58 7.32 -13.25 1.68
CA GLU A 58 6.45 -13.95 2.61
C GLU A 58 5.33 -13.05 3.13
N PRO A 59 4.12 -13.59 3.34
CA PRO A 59 3.00 -12.79 3.85
C PRO A 59 3.32 -12.15 5.20
N ARG A 60 3.04 -10.86 5.32
CA ARG A 60 3.21 -10.12 6.58
C ARG A 60 2.22 -8.98 6.68
N GLU A 61 1.79 -8.70 7.90
CA GLU A 61 0.93 -7.56 8.17
C GLU A 61 1.74 -6.26 8.13
N SER A 62 1.24 -5.25 7.42
CA SER A 62 1.91 -3.95 7.33
C SER A 62 1.15 -2.83 8.04
N TRP A 63 -0.14 -3.04 8.32
CA TRP A 63 -1.06 -2.04 8.88
C TRP A 63 -1.28 -0.83 7.97
N LEU A 64 -0.79 -0.90 6.73
CA LEU A 64 -0.98 0.15 5.74
C LEU A 64 -2.39 0.02 5.15
N GLY A 65 -3.10 1.12 5.07
CA GLY A 65 -4.45 1.13 4.55
C GLY A 65 -4.67 2.25 3.55
N PHE A 66 -5.55 1.98 2.59
CA PHE A 66 -5.97 2.96 1.59
C PHE A 66 -7.49 2.93 1.48
N GLN A 67 -8.09 4.10 1.44
CA GLN A 67 -9.51 4.25 1.14
C GLN A 67 -9.65 4.60 -0.34
N VAL A 68 -10.55 3.93 -1.03
CA VAL A 68 -10.77 4.11 -2.46
C VAL A 68 -12.23 4.46 -2.73
N ASP A 69 -12.49 5.09 -3.84
CA ASP A 69 -13.84 5.50 -4.23
C ASP A 69 -14.68 4.34 -4.75
N ASP A 70 -14.05 3.39 -5.44
CA ASP A 70 -14.72 2.19 -5.98
C ASP A 70 -13.93 0.96 -5.55
N LEU A 71 -14.39 0.33 -4.47
CA LEU A 71 -13.69 -0.80 -3.86
C LEU A 71 -13.64 -2.01 -4.80
N ASP A 72 -14.75 -2.34 -5.46
CA ASP A 72 -14.79 -3.52 -6.33
C ASP A 72 -13.86 -3.36 -7.53
N GLU A 73 -13.82 -2.18 -8.13
CA GLU A 73 -12.91 -1.87 -9.22
C GLU A 73 -11.44 -1.93 -8.76
N ALA A 74 -11.15 -1.37 -7.57
CA ALA A 74 -9.81 -1.40 -7.01
C ALA A 74 -9.34 -2.83 -6.75
N LEU A 75 -10.20 -3.69 -6.22
CA LEU A 75 -9.86 -5.08 -5.96
C LEU A 75 -9.55 -5.85 -7.24
N VAL A 76 -10.31 -5.61 -8.31
CA VAL A 76 -10.04 -6.22 -9.61
C VAL A 76 -8.68 -5.77 -10.14
N ALA A 77 -8.38 -4.47 -10.06
CA ALA A 77 -7.10 -3.94 -10.52
C ALA A 77 -5.92 -4.52 -9.73
N ILE A 78 -6.08 -4.65 -8.41
CA ILE A 78 -5.05 -5.23 -7.54
C ILE A 78 -4.78 -6.69 -7.89
N GLU A 79 -5.85 -7.48 -8.08
CA GLU A 79 -5.71 -8.88 -8.45
C GLU A 79 -5.09 -9.05 -9.83
N HIS A 80 -5.48 -8.21 -10.78
CA HIS A 80 -4.93 -8.25 -12.13
C HIS A 80 -3.42 -7.95 -12.13
N ALA A 81 -2.96 -7.13 -11.20
CA ALA A 81 -1.54 -6.75 -11.08
C ALA A 81 -0.71 -7.76 -10.27
N GLY A 82 -1.31 -8.84 -9.80
CA GLY A 82 -0.61 -9.87 -9.05
C GLY A 82 -0.80 -9.82 -7.54
N GLY A 83 -1.59 -8.88 -7.04
CA GLY A 83 -2.01 -8.89 -5.65
C GLY A 83 -3.05 -9.96 -5.38
N GLN A 84 -3.34 -10.24 -4.13
CA GLN A 84 -4.28 -11.27 -3.74
C GLN A 84 -5.32 -10.70 -2.78
N ARG A 85 -6.58 -11.04 -3.04
CA ARG A 85 -7.69 -10.67 -2.17
C ARG A 85 -7.76 -11.65 -1.00
N GLY A 86 -7.87 -11.10 0.21
CA GLY A 86 -8.07 -11.87 1.42
C GLY A 86 -9.46 -11.66 1.99
N ALA A 87 -9.53 -11.67 3.33
CA ALA A 87 -10.79 -11.57 4.03
C ALA A 87 -11.42 -10.18 3.90
N GLU A 88 -12.72 -10.15 3.81
CA GLU A 88 -13.50 -8.91 3.86
C GLU A 88 -14.27 -8.86 5.15
N ARG A 89 -14.35 -7.66 5.75
CA ARG A 89 -15.20 -7.43 6.92
C ARG A 89 -15.96 -6.13 6.73
N ASN A 90 -17.08 -6.03 7.43
CA ASN A 90 -17.86 -4.80 7.48
C ASN A 90 -17.68 -4.21 8.87
N ASP A 91 -17.14 -2.99 8.93
CA ASP A 91 -16.81 -2.34 10.17
C ASP A 91 -17.53 -0.99 10.22
N GLY A 92 -18.64 -0.95 10.97
CA GLY A 92 -19.42 0.28 11.12
C GLY A 92 -20.01 0.80 9.82
N GLY A 93 -20.36 -0.08 8.87
CA GLY A 93 -20.89 0.31 7.57
C GLY A 93 -19.85 0.50 6.49
N SER A 94 -18.57 0.33 6.82
CA SER A 94 -17.48 0.37 5.86
C SER A 94 -17.05 -1.04 5.50
N ARG A 95 -16.87 -1.29 4.21
CA ARG A 95 -16.26 -2.54 3.75
C ARG A 95 -14.75 -2.39 3.80
N LEU A 96 -14.09 -3.30 4.48
CA LEU A 96 -12.63 -3.36 4.56
C LEU A 96 -12.17 -4.71 4.04
N VAL A 97 -11.24 -4.72 3.09
CA VAL A 97 -10.74 -5.95 2.50
C VAL A 97 -9.23 -6.02 2.70
N SER A 98 -8.77 -7.13 3.24
CA SER A 98 -7.35 -7.42 3.32
C SER A 98 -6.88 -7.87 1.95
N VAL A 99 -5.80 -7.26 1.45
CA VAL A 99 -5.16 -7.69 0.21
C VAL A 99 -3.68 -7.89 0.46
N THR A 100 -3.04 -8.74 -0.34
CA THR A 100 -1.59 -8.88 -0.30
C THR A 100 -1.05 -8.21 -1.55
N ASP A 101 -0.05 -7.34 -1.40
CA ASP A 101 0.62 -6.73 -2.54
C ASP A 101 1.50 -7.75 -3.26
N THR A 102 2.25 -7.33 -4.27
CA THR A 102 3.12 -8.23 -5.04
C THR A 102 4.33 -8.71 -4.24
N GLU A 103 4.57 -8.14 -3.06
CA GLU A 103 5.76 -8.38 -2.24
C GLU A 103 5.47 -9.11 -0.92
N GLY A 104 4.23 -9.55 -0.73
CA GLY A 104 3.84 -10.28 0.47
C GLY A 104 3.33 -9.40 1.61
N ASN A 105 3.22 -8.09 1.41
CA ASN A 105 2.70 -7.21 2.44
C ASN A 105 1.17 -7.20 2.44
N MET A 106 0.58 -7.40 3.60
CA MET A 106 -0.87 -7.35 3.76
C MET A 106 -1.29 -5.91 4.00
N LEU A 107 -2.18 -5.44 3.15
CA LEU A 107 -2.72 -4.08 3.17
C LEU A 107 -4.22 -4.15 3.45
N THR A 108 -4.79 -3.04 3.90
CA THR A 108 -6.24 -2.91 4.00
C THR A 108 -6.72 -1.93 2.94
N ILE A 109 -7.69 -2.35 2.15
CA ILE A 109 -8.34 -1.48 1.16
C ILE A 109 -9.77 -1.28 1.63
N GLY A 110 -10.15 -0.04 1.85
CA GLY A 110 -11.49 0.33 2.31
C GLY A 110 -12.29 1.06 1.26
N GLY A 111 -13.59 0.79 1.25
CA GLY A 111 -14.52 1.59 0.47
C GLY A 111 -14.87 2.88 1.19
N GLN A 112 -15.67 3.72 0.55
CA GLN A 112 -16.12 4.97 1.13
C GLN A 112 -16.98 4.67 2.35
N PRO A 113 -16.62 5.16 3.55
CA PRO A 113 -17.44 4.91 4.73
C PRO A 113 -18.70 5.75 4.72
N VAL A 114 -19.77 5.22 5.36
CA VAL A 114 -21.05 5.94 5.38
C VAL A 114 -21.00 7.25 6.17
N TRP A 115 -20.02 7.39 7.07
CA TRP A 115 -19.89 8.60 7.89
C TRP A 115 -18.90 9.62 7.30
N GLY A 116 -18.19 9.26 6.27
CA GLY A 116 -17.15 10.10 5.71
C GLY A 116 -17.03 10.04 4.22
#